data_3a0e0e41c530e977a52e106a2cba1e8a
#
_entry.id   3a0e0e41c530e977a52e106a2cba1e8a
#
_cell.length_a   1.000
_cell.length_b   1.000
_cell.length_c   1.000
_cell.angle_alpha   90.00
_cell.angle_beta   90.00
_cell.angle_gamma   90.00
#
_symmetry.space_group_name_H-M   'P 1'
#
loop_
_entity.id
_entity.type
_entity.pdbx_description
1 polymer ?
#
loop_
_entity_poly.entity_id
_entity_poly.type
_entity_poly.pdbx_seq_one_letter_code
_entity_poly.pdbx_strand_id
1 'polypeptide(L)' 'TEKLKDIATKLSDYYGKKIMIDSPLKTITCSGKLDLKEDLDEVLQTLIRTVPARIEKSDGIIHIYVKH' A
#
# COMPACT_ATOMS: atom_id res chain seq x y z
N THR A 1 -7.06 -8.88 9.95
CA THR A 1 -7.61 -7.99 8.93
C THR A 1 -7.35 -6.54 9.29
N GLU A 2 -6.69 -5.81 8.42
CA GLU A 2 -6.36 -4.41 8.65
C GLU A 2 -6.86 -3.56 7.50
N LYS A 3 -7.13 -2.29 7.80
CA LYS A 3 -7.49 -1.34 6.76
C LYS A 3 -6.27 -0.98 5.93
N LEU A 4 -6.47 -0.76 4.65
CA LEU A 4 -5.37 -0.44 3.74
C LEU A 4 -4.62 0.82 4.18
N LYS A 5 -5.32 1.82 4.72
CA LYS A 5 -4.67 3.04 5.22
C LYS A 5 -3.71 2.75 6.36
N ASP A 6 -4.06 1.80 7.24
CA ASP A 6 -3.19 1.43 8.36
C ASP A 6 -1.95 0.69 7.87
N ILE A 7 -2.14 -0.17 6.88
CA ILE A 7 -1.03 -0.88 6.25
C ILE A 7 -0.08 0.12 5.59
N ALA A 8 -0.64 1.10 4.88
CA ALA A 8 0.17 2.13 4.23
C ALA A 8 0.97 2.94 5.24
N THR A 9 0.35 3.26 6.38
CA THR A 9 1.04 3.99 7.45
C THR A 9 2.23 3.18 7.98
N LYS A 10 2.02 1.89 8.21
CA LYS A 10 3.10 1.00 8.66
C LYS A 10 4.23 0.93 7.65
N LEU A 11 3.89 0.80 6.37
CA LEU A 11 4.89 0.74 5.32
C LEU A 11 5.64 2.05 5.19
N SER A 12 4.92 3.16 5.29
CA SER A 12 5.54 4.48 5.24
C SER A 12 6.56 4.66 6.35
N ASP A 13 6.20 4.27 7.57
CA ASP A 13 7.09 4.38 8.71
C ASP A 13 8.29 3.42 8.61
N TYR A 14 8.02 2.19 8.18
CA TYR A 14 9.06 1.17 8.12
C TYR A 14 10.10 1.47 7.06
N TYR A 15 9.65 1.89 5.88
CA TYR A 15 10.56 2.12 4.74
C TYR A 15 10.98 3.57 4.58
N GLY A 16 10.42 4.47 5.37
CA GLY A 16 10.76 5.89 5.27
C GLY A 16 10.30 6.52 3.97
N LYS A 17 9.20 6.06 3.40
CA LYS A 17 8.65 6.58 2.16
C LYS A 17 7.27 7.16 2.41
N LYS A 18 6.94 8.22 1.68
CA LYS A 18 5.60 8.80 1.77
C LYS A 18 4.65 8.01 0.88
N ILE A 19 3.57 7.50 1.47
CA ILE A 19 2.57 6.72 0.76
C ILE A 19 1.23 7.43 0.86
N MET A 20 0.61 7.69 -0.29
CA MET A 20 -0.70 8.33 -0.36
C MET A 20 -1.71 7.34 -0.91
N ILE A 21 -2.90 7.35 -0.34
CA ILE A 21 -3.99 6.46 -0.75
C ILE A 21 -5.20 7.28 -1.08
N ASP A 22 -5.84 6.97 -2.22
CA ASP A 22 -7.10 7.61 -2.60
C ASP A 22 -8.21 7.27 -1.61
N SER A 23 -9.12 8.20 -1.40
CA SER A 23 -10.20 8.05 -0.44
C SER A 23 -11.00 6.75 -0.58
N PRO A 24 -11.39 6.33 -1.79
CA PRO A 24 -12.15 5.08 -1.91
C PRO A 24 -11.44 3.85 -1.38
N LEU A 25 -10.10 3.87 -1.35
CA LEU A 25 -9.31 2.74 -0.87
C LEU A 25 -9.09 2.75 0.64
N LYS A 26 -9.35 3.86 1.31
CA LYS A 26 -9.09 3.97 2.74
C LYS A 26 -9.96 3.06 3.59
N THR A 27 -11.14 2.72 3.09
CA THR A 27 -12.07 1.85 3.81
C THR A 27 -11.90 0.37 3.47
N ILE A 28 -11.06 0.06 2.49
CA ILE A 28 -10.83 -1.32 2.10
C ILE A 28 -9.99 -2.02 3.16
N THR A 29 -10.37 -3.24 3.51
CA THR A 29 -9.58 -4.06 4.42
C THR A 29 -8.81 -5.11 3.64
N CYS A 30 -7.62 -5.44 4.14
CA CYS A 30 -6.79 -6.47 3.55
C CYS A 30 -6.60 -7.59 4.57
N SER A 31 -6.64 -8.82 4.11
CA SER A 31 -6.35 -9.98 4.94
C SER A 31 -4.98 -10.54 4.58
N GLY A 32 -4.37 -11.24 5.52
CA GLY A 32 -3.06 -11.84 5.30
C GLY A 32 -1.96 -11.07 5.99
N LYS A 33 -0.78 -11.66 5.99
CA LYS A 33 0.40 -11.05 6.60
C LYS A 33 1.27 -10.42 5.53
N LEU A 34 1.78 -9.23 5.82
CA LEU A 34 2.80 -8.62 4.99
C LEU A 34 4.17 -8.97 5.58
N ASP A 35 5.08 -9.39 4.73
CA ASP A 35 6.45 -9.67 5.14
C ASP A 35 7.28 -8.41 4.93
N LEU A 36 7.51 -7.67 6.01
CA LEU A 36 8.27 -6.42 5.96
C LEU A 36 9.77 -6.63 5.78
N LYS A 37 10.22 -7.87 5.66
CA LYS A 37 11.62 -8.16 5.35
C LYS A 37 11.91 -8.05 3.87
N GLU A 38 10.88 -8.03 3.05
CA GLU A 38 11.03 -7.87 1.60
C GLU A 38 11.21 -6.41 1.22
N ASP A 39 11.64 -6.19 -0.02
CA ASP A 39 11.71 -4.84 -0.55
C ASP A 39 10.31 -4.23 -0.63
N LEU A 40 10.26 -2.91 -0.49
CA LEU A 40 8.98 -2.21 -0.56
C LEU A 40 8.22 -2.51 -1.84
N ASP A 41 8.91 -2.58 -2.98
CA ASP A 41 8.27 -2.89 -4.25
C ASP A 41 7.59 -4.25 -4.23
N GLU A 42 8.23 -5.24 -3.65
CA GLU A 42 7.66 -6.58 -3.56
C GLU A 42 6.44 -6.61 -2.65
N VAL A 43 6.53 -5.89 -1.53
CA VAL A 43 5.39 -5.77 -0.60
C VAL A 43 4.21 -5.13 -1.31
N LEU A 44 4.46 -4.05 -2.06
CA LEU A 44 3.40 -3.36 -2.79
C LEU A 44 2.79 -4.23 -3.88
N GLN A 45 3.61 -5.01 -4.59
CA GLN A 45 3.10 -5.93 -5.61
C GLN A 45 2.19 -6.99 -4.98
N THR A 46 2.57 -7.49 -3.82
CA THR A 46 1.73 -8.45 -3.09
C THR A 46 0.42 -7.80 -2.68
N LEU A 47 0.49 -6.56 -2.21
CA LEU A 47 -0.70 -5.83 -1.76
C LEU A 47 -1.69 -5.62 -2.89
N ILE A 48 -1.23 -5.19 -4.07
CA ILE A 48 -2.15 -4.90 -5.18
C ILE A 48 -2.75 -6.15 -5.82
N ARG A 49 -2.25 -7.34 -5.47
CA ARG A 49 -2.88 -8.58 -5.91
C ARG A 49 -4.17 -8.84 -5.15
N THR A 50 -4.30 -8.30 -3.95
CA THR A 50 -5.44 -8.56 -3.08
C THR A 50 -6.45 -7.42 -3.07
N VAL A 51 -6.09 -6.25 -3.59
CA VAL A 51 -6.99 -5.10 -3.64
C VAL A 51 -7.03 -4.54 -5.06
N PRO A 52 -8.17 -3.95 -5.48
CA PRO A 52 -8.29 -3.37 -6.82
C PRO A 52 -7.61 -2.01 -6.90
N ALA A 53 -6.30 -2.01 -6.85
CA ALA A 53 -5.52 -0.78 -6.78
C ALA A 53 -4.34 -0.82 -7.74
N ARG A 54 -3.87 0.37 -8.08
CA ARG A 54 -2.64 0.56 -8.85
C ARG A 54 -1.68 1.39 -8.03
N ILE A 55 -0.41 1.27 -8.36
CA ILE A 55 0.65 2.00 -7.68
C ILE A 55 1.38 2.86 -8.68
N GLU A 56 1.60 4.12 -8.32
CA GLU A 56 2.41 5.04 -9.11
C GLU A 56 3.46 5.65 -8.20
N LYS A 57 4.69 5.68 -8.67
CA LYS A 57 5.81 6.28 -7.93
C LYS A 57 6.24 7.55 -8.63
N SER A 58 6.38 8.63 -7.84
CA SER A 58 6.80 9.91 -8.37
C SER A 58 7.52 10.68 -7.27
N ASP A 59 8.76 11.11 -7.56
CA ASP A 59 9.55 11.95 -6.65
C ASP A 59 9.62 11.42 -5.21
N GLY A 60 9.77 10.11 -5.06
CA GLY A 60 9.86 9.51 -3.73
C GLY A 60 8.53 9.35 -3.04
N ILE A 61 7.44 9.68 -3.70
CA ILE A 61 6.10 9.50 -3.17
C ILE A 61 5.45 8.31 -3.87
N ILE A 62 4.81 7.45 -3.11
CA ILE A 62 4.09 6.30 -3.64
C ILE A 62 2.60 6.60 -3.53
N HIS A 63 1.92 6.58 -4.66
CA HIS A 63 0.49 6.84 -4.71
C HIS A 63 -0.25 5.56 -5.06
N ILE A 64 -1.16 5.15 -4.18
CA ILE A 64 -2.01 3.98 -4.39
C ILE A 64 -3.41 4.49 -4.71
N TYR A 65 -3.91 4.14 -5.89
CA TYR A 65 -5.20 4.65 -6.36
C TYR A 65 -6.05 3.54 -6.93
N VAL A 66 -7.33 3.85 -7.11
CA VAL A 66 -8.32 2.87 -7.55
C VAL A 66 -8.01 2.41 -8.98
N LYS A 67 -8.04 1.10 -9.17
CA LYS A 67 -7.92 0.51 -10.50
C LYS A 67 -9.29 0.53 -11.18
N HIS A 68 -9.34 1.17 -12.31
CA HIS A 68 -10.56 1.22 -13.11
C HIS A 68 -10.53 0.22 -14.24
#